data_6e40f1ad5b1ddda5f8d99c07eab4a27a
#
_entry.id   6e40f1ad5b1ddda5f8d99c07eab4a27a
#
_cell.length_a   1.000
_cell.length_b   1.000
_cell.length_c   1.000
_cell.angle_alpha   90.00
_cell.angle_beta   90.00
_cell.angle_gamma   90.00
#
_symmetry.space_group_name_H-M   'P 1'
#
loop_
_entity.id
_entity.type
_entity.pdbx_description
1 polymer ?
#
loop_
_entity_poly.entity_id
_entity_poly.type
_entity_poly.pdbx_seq_one_letter_code
_entity_poly.pdbx_strand_id
1 'polypeptide(L)'
;YVAVTVSDSGIGMDKKTMAQAFDPFFTTKEQGKGTGLGLSTVYGIVSQSGGHIWLYSEPGTGTTFKVYLPIVEEAAEAQKAAPANVTLARGSETILLVEDEPMVRDLASLVLRDQGFTLLEARNGEEAIKLAANHQGKIHLLLTDVVMPGIGGRELSERIKAARPDIKVLYYSGYTDDAIVQHGMVDAGTPFLEKPFTRAGLLLKVREVLDSAKDKPMGSYHNESN
;
A
#
# COMPACT_ATOMS: atom_id res chain seq x y z
N TYR A 1 13.94 21.96 -8.99
CA TYR A 1 13.92 20.51 -8.75
C TYR A 1 13.96 20.22 -7.26
N VAL A 2 13.19 19.22 -6.82
CA VAL A 2 13.34 18.58 -5.51
C VAL A 2 14.31 17.40 -5.67
N ALA A 3 15.22 17.21 -4.72
CA ALA A 3 16.17 16.10 -4.73
C ALA A 3 15.85 15.10 -3.63
N VAL A 4 15.76 13.83 -4.01
CA VAL A 4 15.70 12.70 -3.09
C VAL A 4 17.00 11.92 -3.20
N THR A 5 17.68 11.69 -2.07
CA THR A 5 18.92 10.92 -2.04
C THR A 5 18.75 9.66 -1.21
N VAL A 6 19.12 8.52 -1.79
CA VAL A 6 19.12 7.21 -1.11
C VAL A 6 20.52 6.64 -1.17
N SER A 7 21.10 6.34 -0.01
CA SER A 7 22.46 5.79 0.10
C SER A 7 22.47 4.50 0.92
N ASP A 8 23.28 3.55 0.51
CA ASP A 8 23.58 2.33 1.26
C ASP A 8 25.10 2.20 1.51
N SER A 9 25.46 1.35 2.45
CA SER A 9 26.84 0.95 2.76
C SER A 9 27.13 -0.49 2.29
N GLY A 10 26.53 -0.89 1.18
CA GLY A 10 26.67 -2.23 0.61
C GLY A 10 28.01 -2.43 -0.12
N ILE A 11 28.06 -3.49 -0.94
CA ILE A 11 29.28 -3.86 -1.69
C ILE A 11 29.66 -2.85 -2.77
N GLY A 12 28.76 -1.94 -3.12
CA GLY A 12 28.95 -1.00 -4.22
C GLY A 12 29.02 -1.67 -5.60
N MET A 13 29.38 -0.87 -6.62
CA MET A 13 29.45 -1.28 -8.01
C MET A 13 30.72 -0.78 -8.69
N ASP A 14 31.27 -1.59 -9.58
CA ASP A 14 32.31 -1.15 -10.50
C ASP A 14 31.74 -0.30 -11.66
N LYS A 15 32.61 0.35 -12.42
CA LYS A 15 32.20 1.23 -13.52
C LYS A 15 31.39 0.51 -14.60
N LYS A 16 31.66 -0.76 -14.84
CA LYS A 16 30.95 -1.57 -15.85
C LYS A 16 29.53 -1.87 -15.39
N THR A 17 29.36 -2.31 -14.17
CA THR A 17 28.07 -2.55 -13.53
C THR A 17 27.24 -1.27 -13.45
N MET A 18 27.87 -0.16 -13.05
CA MET A 18 27.22 1.15 -12.98
C MET A 18 26.66 1.61 -14.34
N ALA A 19 27.42 1.41 -15.42
CA ALA A 19 26.99 1.78 -16.77
C ALA A 19 25.76 1.02 -17.26
N GLN A 20 25.53 -0.18 -16.76
CA GLN A 20 24.41 -1.07 -17.13
C GLN A 20 23.30 -1.13 -16.07
N ALA A 21 23.45 -0.44 -14.95
CA ALA A 21 22.55 -0.55 -13.80
C ALA A 21 21.08 -0.24 -14.14
N PHE A 22 20.84 0.61 -15.13
CA PHE A 22 19.50 0.98 -15.60
C PHE A 22 19.03 0.20 -16.85
N ASP A 23 19.85 -0.73 -17.37
CA ASP A 23 19.45 -1.53 -18.52
C ASP A 23 18.38 -2.55 -18.09
N PRO A 24 17.30 -2.70 -18.87
CA PRO A 24 16.29 -3.73 -18.59
C PRO A 24 16.90 -5.12 -18.54
N PHE A 25 16.48 -5.92 -17.57
CA PHE A 25 16.94 -7.30 -17.32
C PHE A 25 18.39 -7.44 -16.84
N PHE A 26 19.14 -6.35 -16.70
CA PHE A 26 20.49 -6.42 -16.13
C PHE A 26 20.44 -6.70 -14.63
N THR A 27 21.18 -7.71 -14.19
CA THR A 27 21.29 -8.06 -12.77
C THR A 27 22.64 -8.73 -12.49
N THR A 28 23.21 -8.41 -11.33
CA THR A 28 24.41 -9.09 -10.80
C THR A 28 24.06 -10.24 -9.84
N LYS A 29 22.76 -10.46 -9.57
CA LYS A 29 22.27 -11.54 -8.73
C LYS A 29 22.26 -12.86 -9.52
N GLU A 30 22.34 -13.99 -8.80
CA GLU A 30 22.22 -15.33 -9.38
C GLU A 30 20.89 -15.48 -10.13
N GLN A 31 20.90 -16.35 -11.14
CA GLN A 31 19.73 -16.62 -11.96
C GLN A 31 18.51 -17.01 -11.10
N GLY A 32 17.40 -16.28 -11.29
CA GLY A 32 16.16 -16.45 -10.48
C GLY A 32 16.07 -15.62 -9.21
N LYS A 33 17.14 -14.94 -8.75
CA LYS A 33 17.13 -14.07 -7.56
C LYS A 33 16.98 -12.57 -7.86
N GLY A 34 16.85 -12.20 -9.12
CA GLY A 34 16.62 -10.83 -9.53
C GLY A 34 16.04 -10.76 -10.93
N THR A 35 15.03 -9.94 -11.14
CA THR A 35 14.38 -9.75 -12.45
C THR A 35 15.16 -8.79 -13.35
N GLY A 36 16.07 -7.97 -12.79
CA GLY A 36 16.77 -6.91 -13.51
C GLY A 36 15.86 -5.77 -13.98
N LEU A 37 14.62 -5.70 -13.52
CA LEU A 37 13.66 -4.68 -13.97
C LEU A 37 13.51 -3.50 -12.98
N GLY A 38 13.92 -3.64 -11.72
CA GLY A 38 13.69 -2.64 -10.70
C GLY A 38 14.26 -1.26 -11.02
N LEU A 39 15.56 -1.18 -11.31
CA LEU A 39 16.22 0.10 -11.60
C LEU A 39 15.81 0.68 -12.96
N SER A 40 15.57 -0.14 -13.97
CA SER A 40 15.04 0.32 -15.27
C SER A 40 13.64 0.91 -15.14
N THR A 41 12.80 0.32 -14.29
CA THR A 41 11.46 0.86 -13.96
C THR A 41 11.57 2.21 -13.26
N VAL A 42 12.45 2.34 -12.25
CA VAL A 42 12.70 3.62 -11.55
C VAL A 42 13.18 4.68 -12.53
N TYR A 43 14.13 4.34 -13.41
CA TYR A 43 14.61 5.25 -14.47
C TYR A 43 13.48 5.71 -15.39
N GLY A 44 12.62 4.79 -15.82
CA GLY A 44 11.46 5.09 -16.66
C GLY A 44 10.48 6.06 -15.98
N ILE A 45 10.12 5.79 -14.73
CA ILE A 45 9.21 6.64 -13.95
C ILE A 45 9.78 8.05 -13.76
N VAL A 46 11.04 8.17 -13.34
CA VAL A 46 11.71 9.45 -13.13
C VAL A 46 11.78 10.25 -14.44
N SER A 47 12.14 9.59 -15.56
CA SER A 47 12.22 10.22 -16.88
C SER A 47 10.85 10.68 -17.38
N GLN A 48 9.80 9.88 -17.24
CA GLN A 48 8.42 10.24 -17.59
C GLN A 48 7.89 11.41 -16.76
N SER A 49 8.35 11.53 -15.51
CA SER A 49 8.04 12.65 -14.63
C SER A 49 8.87 13.93 -14.94
N GLY A 50 9.63 13.96 -16.03
CA GLY A 50 10.50 15.09 -16.36
C GLY A 50 11.69 15.27 -15.40
N GLY A 51 12.01 14.24 -14.65
CA GLY A 51 13.10 14.23 -13.67
C GLY A 51 14.39 13.63 -14.20
N HIS A 52 15.41 13.59 -13.35
CA HIS A 52 16.71 12.99 -13.62
C HIS A 52 17.14 12.12 -12.45
N ILE A 53 17.84 11.02 -12.76
CA ILE A 53 18.43 10.14 -11.74
C ILE A 53 19.94 10.03 -11.97
N TRP A 54 20.69 10.15 -10.88
CA TRP A 54 22.14 9.98 -10.85
C TRP A 54 22.50 8.82 -9.94
N LEU A 55 23.50 8.06 -10.36
CA LEU A 55 24.04 6.93 -9.65
C LEU A 55 25.52 7.17 -9.40
N TYR A 56 25.91 7.12 -8.12
CA TYR A 56 27.29 7.08 -7.70
C TYR A 56 27.53 5.82 -6.87
N SER A 57 28.59 5.08 -7.17
CA SER A 57 28.94 3.87 -6.44
C SER A 57 30.44 3.58 -6.52
N GLU A 58 30.99 3.06 -5.43
CA GLU A 58 32.37 2.57 -5.36
C GLU A 58 32.38 1.18 -4.71
N PRO A 59 33.15 0.23 -5.29
CA PRO A 59 33.31 -1.10 -4.70
C PRO A 59 33.76 -1.03 -3.24
N GLY A 60 33.03 -1.71 -2.35
CA GLY A 60 33.31 -1.76 -0.92
C GLY A 60 32.84 -0.56 -0.10
N THR A 61 32.29 0.48 -0.72
CA THR A 61 31.84 1.70 -0.05
C THR A 61 30.34 1.84 0.00
N GLY A 62 29.62 1.26 -1.00
CA GLY A 62 28.18 1.35 -1.14
C GLY A 62 27.71 2.12 -2.37
N THR A 63 26.44 2.48 -2.39
CA THR A 63 25.81 3.13 -3.52
C THR A 63 24.96 4.32 -3.08
N THR A 64 24.95 5.37 -3.88
CA THR A 64 24.10 6.55 -3.70
C THR A 64 23.31 6.83 -4.98
N PHE A 65 21.99 6.85 -4.86
CA PHE A 65 21.08 7.34 -5.89
C PHE A 65 20.62 8.75 -5.56
N LYS A 66 20.63 9.64 -6.55
CA LYS A 66 20.06 10.99 -6.45
C LYS A 66 18.99 11.15 -7.51
N VAL A 67 17.75 11.32 -7.10
CA VAL A 67 16.60 11.55 -7.97
C VAL A 67 16.22 13.03 -7.89
N TYR A 68 16.13 13.68 -9.03
CA TYR A 68 15.70 15.07 -9.16
C TYR A 68 14.34 15.09 -9.88
N LEU A 69 13.32 15.63 -9.24
CA LEU A 69 11.99 15.80 -9.82
C LEU A 69 11.70 17.30 -10.01
N PRO A 70 11.02 17.70 -11.10
CA PRO A 70 10.66 19.09 -11.31
C PRO A 70 9.73 19.56 -10.20
N ILE A 71 9.92 20.82 -9.77
CA ILE A 71 8.95 21.49 -8.91
C ILE A 71 7.77 21.90 -9.79
N VAL A 72 6.56 21.51 -9.43
CA VAL A 72 5.33 22.02 -10.03
C VAL A 72 4.97 23.30 -9.28
N GLU A 73 4.92 24.44 -10.00
CA GLU A 73 4.50 25.73 -9.45
C GLU A 73 2.97 25.84 -9.35
N GLU A 74 2.23 25.03 -10.11
CA GLU A 74 0.82 24.87 -9.86
C GLU A 74 0.67 24.38 -8.42
N ALA A 75 -0.03 25.20 -7.61
CA ALA A 75 -0.46 24.75 -6.31
C ALA A 75 -1.04 23.35 -6.55
N ALA A 76 -0.35 22.32 -6.03
CA ALA A 76 -0.92 20.99 -6.00
C ALA A 76 -2.37 21.24 -5.63
N GLU A 77 -3.32 20.93 -6.56
CA GLU A 77 -4.72 20.86 -6.16
C GLU A 77 -4.62 20.03 -4.89
N ALA A 78 -4.76 20.70 -3.80
CA ALA A 78 -4.49 20.11 -2.52
C ALA A 78 -5.36 18.84 -2.52
N GLN A 79 -4.74 17.69 -2.78
CA GLN A 79 -5.16 16.55 -1.97
C GLN A 79 -5.23 17.17 -0.61
N LYS A 80 -6.47 17.57 -0.21
CA LYS A 80 -6.73 18.37 0.98
C LYS A 80 -5.74 17.90 2.01
N ALA A 81 -4.66 18.68 2.12
CA ALA A 81 -3.64 18.40 3.11
C ALA A 81 -4.46 18.35 4.38
N ALA A 82 -4.66 17.16 4.88
CA ALA A 82 -5.30 17.01 6.16
C ALA A 82 -4.58 18.01 7.03
N PRO A 83 -5.29 18.96 7.65
CA PRO A 83 -4.68 20.05 8.38
C PRO A 83 -3.62 19.41 9.27
N ALA A 84 -2.40 19.94 9.28
CA ALA A 84 -1.23 19.40 9.95
C ALA A 84 -1.42 19.16 11.47
N ASN A 85 -2.62 19.39 11.98
CA ASN A 85 -3.09 19.18 13.34
C ASN A 85 -4.51 18.57 13.39
N VAL A 86 -4.86 17.65 12.50
CA VAL A 86 -5.97 16.75 12.84
C VAL A 86 -5.45 15.86 13.96
N THR A 87 -5.82 16.20 15.19
CA THR A 87 -5.75 15.27 16.32
C THR A 87 -6.72 14.16 15.99
N LEU A 88 -6.28 13.20 15.17
CA LEU A 88 -7.07 12.00 14.90
C LEU A 88 -7.33 11.35 16.25
N ALA A 89 -8.60 11.17 16.60
CA ALA A 89 -8.98 10.50 17.82
C ALA A 89 -8.22 9.18 17.92
N ARG A 90 -7.65 8.87 19.08
CA ARG A 90 -6.98 7.60 19.32
C ARG A 90 -7.91 6.46 18.96
N GLY A 91 -7.43 5.52 18.19
CA GLY A 91 -8.14 4.30 17.88
C GLY A 91 -8.18 3.36 19.10
N SER A 92 -9.27 2.66 19.28
CA SER A 92 -9.37 1.53 20.22
C SER A 92 -9.86 0.27 19.53
N GLU A 93 -10.10 0.38 18.24
CA GLU A 93 -10.64 -0.68 17.42
C GLU A 93 -9.58 -1.74 17.09
N THR A 94 -10.04 -2.96 16.83
CA THR A 94 -9.18 -4.06 16.37
C THR A 94 -9.19 -4.10 14.85
N ILE A 95 -8.01 -4.08 14.25
CA ILE A 95 -7.78 -4.14 12.81
C ILE A 95 -7.05 -5.45 12.49
N LEU A 96 -7.57 -6.21 11.51
CA LEU A 96 -6.86 -7.33 10.90
C LEU A 96 -6.08 -6.78 9.69
N LEU A 97 -4.76 -6.68 9.84
CA LEU A 97 -3.83 -6.21 8.81
C LEU A 97 -3.25 -7.41 8.07
N VAL A 98 -3.42 -7.42 6.74
CA VAL A 98 -2.94 -8.52 5.88
C VAL A 98 -2.08 -7.96 4.75
N GLU A 99 -0.80 -8.29 4.76
CA GLU A 99 0.21 -7.80 3.84
C GLU A 99 1.33 -8.83 3.72
N ASP A 100 1.67 -9.24 2.52
CA ASP A 100 2.72 -10.23 2.29
C ASP A 100 4.13 -9.60 2.33
N GLU A 101 4.28 -8.33 1.95
CA GLU A 101 5.55 -7.64 2.00
C GLU A 101 5.90 -7.18 3.43
N PRO A 102 6.97 -7.70 4.06
CA PRO A 102 7.29 -7.42 5.46
C PRO A 102 7.47 -5.93 5.75
N MET A 103 8.18 -5.19 4.88
CA MET A 103 8.47 -3.77 5.11
C MET A 103 7.20 -2.92 5.11
N VAL A 104 6.24 -3.21 4.22
CA VAL A 104 4.95 -2.49 4.13
C VAL A 104 4.09 -2.83 5.35
N ARG A 105 4.04 -4.12 5.73
CA ARG A 105 3.32 -4.59 6.93
C ARG A 105 3.86 -3.93 8.19
N ASP A 106 5.18 -3.91 8.38
CA ASP A 106 5.82 -3.33 9.57
C ASP A 106 5.57 -1.81 9.65
N LEU A 107 5.63 -1.09 8.51
CA LEU A 107 5.33 0.34 8.46
C LEU A 107 3.86 0.62 8.81
N ALA A 108 2.93 -0.10 8.21
CA ALA A 108 1.50 0.05 8.51
C ALA A 108 1.20 -0.30 9.99
N SER A 109 1.80 -1.37 10.50
CA SER A 109 1.67 -1.79 11.90
C SER A 109 2.17 -0.71 12.85
N LEU A 110 3.35 -0.15 12.61
CA LEU A 110 3.92 0.91 13.44
C LEU A 110 2.98 2.12 13.49
N VAL A 111 2.50 2.57 12.34
CA VAL A 111 1.61 3.75 12.25
C VAL A 111 0.29 3.52 12.99
N LEU A 112 -0.32 2.36 12.81
CA LEU A 112 -1.61 2.04 13.42
C LEU A 112 -1.51 1.82 14.94
N ARG A 113 -0.47 1.11 15.41
CA ARG A 113 -0.22 0.90 16.85
C ARG A 113 0.06 2.22 17.57
N ASP A 114 0.85 3.10 16.97
CA ASP A 114 1.15 4.42 17.54
C ASP A 114 -0.13 5.28 17.70
N GLN A 115 -1.13 5.08 16.82
CA GLN A 115 -2.43 5.72 16.93
C GLN A 115 -3.37 5.06 17.96
N GLY A 116 -3.02 3.89 18.49
CA GLY A 116 -3.77 3.20 19.56
C GLY A 116 -4.63 2.03 19.11
N PHE A 117 -4.60 1.65 17.82
CA PHE A 117 -5.33 0.49 17.32
C PHE A 117 -4.74 -0.82 17.83
N THR A 118 -5.60 -1.81 18.07
CA THR A 118 -5.18 -3.19 18.32
C THR A 118 -5.02 -3.92 16.98
N LEU A 119 -3.86 -4.57 16.74
CA LEU A 119 -3.59 -5.24 15.47
C LEU A 119 -3.53 -6.76 15.61
N LEU A 120 -4.20 -7.43 14.67
CA LEU A 120 -3.96 -8.81 14.29
C LEU A 120 -3.25 -8.77 12.95
N GLU A 121 -2.02 -9.27 12.90
CA GLU A 121 -1.16 -9.19 11.71
C GLU A 121 -1.03 -10.53 11.04
N ALA A 122 -1.25 -10.57 9.73
CA ALA A 122 -1.11 -11.75 8.90
C ALA A 122 -0.27 -11.43 7.65
N ARG A 123 0.54 -12.38 7.22
CA ARG A 123 1.39 -12.27 6.03
C ARG A 123 0.73 -12.84 4.76
N ASN A 124 -0.45 -13.42 4.87
CA ASN A 124 -1.23 -13.96 3.76
C ASN A 124 -2.67 -14.22 4.19
N GLY A 125 -3.54 -14.51 3.20
CA GLY A 125 -4.96 -14.73 3.45
C GLY A 125 -5.28 -15.94 4.33
N GLU A 126 -4.49 -17.03 4.25
CA GLU A 126 -4.73 -18.23 5.07
C GLU A 126 -4.47 -17.96 6.55
N GLU A 127 -3.39 -17.24 6.87
CA GLU A 127 -3.07 -16.82 8.23
C GLU A 127 -4.13 -15.87 8.76
N ALA A 128 -4.60 -14.94 7.93
CA ALA A 128 -5.67 -14.00 8.27
C ALA A 128 -6.97 -14.72 8.66
N ILE A 129 -7.38 -15.72 7.89
CA ILE A 129 -8.58 -16.53 8.18
C ILE A 129 -8.44 -17.24 9.53
N LYS A 130 -7.27 -17.84 9.80
CA LYS A 130 -7.00 -18.53 11.09
C LYS A 130 -7.04 -17.54 12.26
N LEU A 131 -6.41 -16.38 12.12
CA LEU A 131 -6.43 -15.34 13.15
C LEU A 131 -7.85 -14.83 13.40
N ALA A 132 -8.62 -14.57 12.33
CA ALA A 132 -9.99 -14.14 12.46
C ALA A 132 -10.90 -15.19 13.13
N ALA A 133 -10.69 -16.49 12.85
CA ALA A 133 -11.46 -17.57 13.47
C ALA A 133 -11.15 -17.72 14.96
N ASN A 134 -9.91 -17.55 15.36
CA ASN A 134 -9.45 -17.74 16.74
C ASN A 134 -9.66 -16.50 17.64
N HIS A 135 -9.85 -15.32 17.05
CA HIS A 135 -10.03 -14.09 17.82
C HIS A 135 -11.44 -14.01 18.42
N GLN A 136 -11.54 -14.00 19.75
CA GLN A 136 -12.84 -13.96 20.47
C GLN A 136 -13.53 -12.60 20.42
N GLY A 137 -12.76 -11.53 20.15
CA GLY A 137 -13.28 -10.16 20.13
C GLY A 137 -13.85 -9.74 18.78
N LYS A 138 -14.36 -8.50 18.74
CA LYS A 138 -14.78 -7.87 17.49
C LYS A 138 -13.54 -7.45 16.70
N ILE A 139 -13.51 -7.79 15.42
CA ILE A 139 -12.58 -7.23 14.44
C ILE A 139 -13.37 -6.16 13.67
N HIS A 140 -12.95 -4.92 13.76
CA HIS A 140 -13.68 -3.76 13.25
C HIS A 140 -13.38 -3.50 11.78
N LEU A 141 -12.12 -3.75 11.38
CA LEU A 141 -11.62 -3.47 10.02
C LEU A 141 -10.69 -4.61 9.55
N LEU A 142 -10.90 -5.04 8.32
CA LEU A 142 -9.92 -5.78 7.53
C LEU A 142 -9.20 -4.76 6.64
N LEU A 143 -7.89 -4.61 6.84
CA LEU A 143 -6.99 -3.84 5.98
C LEU A 143 -6.13 -4.84 5.22
N THR A 144 -6.31 -4.96 3.91
CA THR A 144 -5.67 -6.02 3.12
C THR A 144 -5.13 -5.52 1.78
N ASP A 145 -3.96 -6.03 1.37
CA ASP A 145 -3.55 -5.89 -0.02
C ASP A 145 -4.55 -6.61 -0.93
N VAL A 146 -4.75 -6.07 -2.12
CA VAL A 146 -5.59 -6.67 -3.16
C VAL A 146 -4.90 -7.88 -3.77
N VAL A 147 -3.60 -7.76 -4.07
CA VAL A 147 -2.81 -8.78 -4.78
C VAL A 147 -1.82 -9.43 -3.85
N MET A 148 -2.11 -10.65 -3.43
CA MET A 148 -1.23 -11.44 -2.57
C MET A 148 -1.10 -12.87 -3.11
N PRO A 149 0.00 -13.57 -2.84
CA PRO A 149 0.13 -15.00 -3.17
C PRO A 149 -0.94 -15.86 -2.48
N GLY A 150 -1.51 -16.81 -3.21
CA GLY A 150 -2.57 -17.69 -2.72
C GLY A 150 -3.92 -17.00 -2.68
N ILE A 151 -4.47 -16.74 -1.50
CA ILE A 151 -5.77 -16.08 -1.32
C ILE A 151 -5.56 -14.57 -1.44
N GLY A 152 -6.06 -13.96 -2.54
CA GLY A 152 -6.04 -12.50 -2.75
C GLY A 152 -7.01 -11.76 -1.83
N GLY A 153 -6.84 -10.43 -1.73
CA GLY A 153 -7.61 -9.60 -0.79
C GLY A 153 -9.13 -9.66 -1.01
N ARG A 154 -9.59 -9.74 -2.26
CA ARG A 154 -11.02 -9.86 -2.56
C ARG A 154 -11.61 -11.15 -1.99
N GLU A 155 -11.04 -12.29 -2.36
CA GLU A 155 -11.49 -13.58 -1.86
C GLU A 155 -11.41 -13.67 -0.33
N LEU A 156 -10.33 -13.13 0.24
CA LEU A 156 -10.17 -13.02 1.68
C LEU A 156 -11.31 -12.25 2.32
N SER A 157 -11.64 -11.07 1.78
CA SER A 157 -12.71 -10.23 2.31
C SER A 157 -14.07 -10.90 2.27
N GLU A 158 -14.40 -11.61 1.19
CA GLU A 158 -15.64 -12.37 1.05
C GLU A 158 -15.74 -13.46 2.12
N ARG A 159 -14.65 -14.21 2.33
CA ARG A 159 -14.60 -15.27 3.35
C ARG A 159 -14.70 -14.72 4.78
N ILE A 160 -14.00 -13.61 5.07
CA ILE A 160 -14.05 -12.97 6.38
C ILE A 160 -15.44 -12.36 6.64
N LYS A 161 -16.05 -11.68 5.65
CA LYS A 161 -17.41 -11.13 5.77
C LYS A 161 -18.46 -12.21 6.00
N ALA A 162 -18.33 -13.37 5.38
CA ALA A 162 -19.23 -14.50 5.61
C ALA A 162 -19.24 -14.96 7.08
N ALA A 163 -18.08 -14.93 7.75
CA ALA A 163 -17.94 -15.30 9.15
C ALA A 163 -18.17 -14.12 10.12
N ARG A 164 -17.93 -12.89 9.67
CA ARG A 164 -18.01 -11.65 10.44
C ARG A 164 -18.68 -10.54 9.63
N PRO A 165 -20.03 -10.55 9.50
CA PRO A 165 -20.78 -9.66 8.60
C PRO A 165 -20.63 -8.16 8.90
N ASP A 166 -20.23 -7.82 10.12
CA ASP A 166 -20.07 -6.44 10.59
C ASP A 166 -18.67 -5.86 10.32
N ILE A 167 -17.74 -6.66 9.79
CA ILE A 167 -16.39 -6.18 9.50
C ILE A 167 -16.39 -5.21 8.33
N LYS A 168 -15.71 -4.08 8.50
CA LYS A 168 -15.46 -3.16 7.40
C LYS A 168 -14.20 -3.59 6.65
N VAL A 169 -14.10 -3.21 5.38
CA VAL A 169 -12.95 -3.58 4.55
C VAL A 169 -12.36 -2.34 3.92
N LEU A 170 -11.05 -2.21 4.02
CA LEU A 170 -10.24 -1.25 3.30
C LEU A 170 -9.17 -2.03 2.54
N TYR A 171 -9.17 -1.85 1.23
CA TYR A 171 -8.10 -2.40 0.38
C TYR A 171 -6.99 -1.39 0.21
N TYR A 172 -5.77 -1.86 0.01
CA TYR A 172 -4.67 -1.05 -0.45
C TYR A 172 -3.83 -1.80 -1.49
N SER A 173 -3.25 -1.09 -2.45
CA SER A 173 -2.49 -1.71 -3.54
C SER A 173 -1.55 -0.71 -4.20
N GLY A 174 -0.52 -1.22 -4.87
CA GLY A 174 0.35 -0.44 -5.76
C GLY A 174 -0.25 -0.17 -7.15
N TYR A 175 -1.45 -0.68 -7.44
CA TYR A 175 -2.18 -0.40 -8.68
C TYR A 175 -3.18 0.73 -8.43
N THR A 176 -3.47 1.53 -9.47
CA THR A 176 -4.47 2.61 -9.40
C THR A 176 -5.89 2.06 -9.25
N ASP A 177 -6.79 2.84 -8.65
CA ASP A 177 -8.22 2.49 -8.48
C ASP A 177 -8.83 2.01 -9.81
N ASP A 178 -8.59 2.74 -10.91
CA ASP A 178 -9.12 2.40 -12.23
C ASP A 178 -8.64 1.03 -12.72
N ALA A 179 -7.36 0.71 -12.54
CA ALA A 179 -6.81 -0.59 -12.95
C ALA A 179 -7.41 -1.74 -12.13
N ILE A 180 -7.63 -1.53 -10.83
CA ILE A 180 -8.21 -2.53 -9.93
C ILE A 180 -9.68 -2.79 -10.25
N VAL A 181 -10.46 -1.75 -10.51
CA VAL A 181 -11.88 -1.85 -10.90
C VAL A 181 -12.01 -2.44 -12.31
N GLN A 182 -11.25 -1.96 -13.29
CA GLN A 182 -11.29 -2.47 -14.68
C GLN A 182 -10.95 -3.96 -14.78
N HIS A 183 -10.06 -4.46 -13.93
CA HIS A 183 -9.72 -5.88 -13.87
C HIS A 183 -10.64 -6.71 -12.95
N GLY A 184 -11.72 -6.10 -12.43
CA GLY A 184 -12.67 -6.79 -11.57
C GLY A 184 -12.10 -7.27 -10.24
N MET A 185 -11.00 -6.67 -9.80
CA MET A 185 -10.34 -7.05 -8.54
C MET A 185 -11.12 -6.58 -7.31
N VAL A 186 -11.83 -5.45 -7.44
CA VAL A 186 -12.73 -4.89 -6.42
C VAL A 186 -13.90 -4.18 -7.09
N ASP A 187 -15.03 -4.10 -6.39
CA ASP A 187 -16.22 -3.42 -6.91
C ASP A 187 -16.06 -1.90 -6.83
N ALA A 188 -16.69 -1.18 -7.79
CA ALA A 188 -16.67 0.28 -7.80
C ALA A 188 -17.26 0.85 -6.50
N GLY A 189 -16.59 1.84 -5.90
CA GLY A 189 -17.00 2.45 -4.64
C GLY A 189 -16.51 1.72 -3.38
N THR A 190 -15.76 0.64 -3.51
CA THR A 190 -15.13 -0.02 -2.35
C THR A 190 -14.02 0.88 -1.78
N PRO A 191 -13.92 1.05 -0.44
CA PRO A 191 -12.86 1.82 0.17
C PRO A 191 -11.47 1.31 -0.21
N PHE A 192 -10.64 2.22 -0.72
CA PHE A 192 -9.33 1.91 -1.26
C PHE A 192 -8.29 2.94 -0.84
N LEU A 193 -7.04 2.52 -0.69
CA LEU A 193 -5.87 3.35 -0.42
C LEU A 193 -4.72 2.95 -1.36
N GLU A 194 -4.23 3.89 -2.15
CA GLU A 194 -3.13 3.67 -3.08
C GLU A 194 -1.78 3.64 -2.35
N LYS A 195 -0.91 2.70 -2.74
CA LYS A 195 0.51 2.65 -2.35
C LYS A 195 1.35 3.44 -3.38
N PRO A 196 2.34 4.26 -2.95
CA PRO A 196 2.78 4.45 -1.56
C PRO A 196 1.86 5.41 -0.79
N PHE A 197 1.56 5.10 0.46
CA PHE A 197 0.74 5.94 1.33
C PHE A 197 1.58 6.68 2.37
N THR A 198 1.11 7.85 2.80
CA THR A 198 1.67 8.58 3.93
C THR A 198 1.04 8.12 5.24
N ARG A 199 1.73 8.37 6.38
CA ARG A 199 1.14 8.15 7.72
C ARG A 199 -0.25 8.78 7.85
N ALA A 200 -0.38 10.04 7.46
CA ALA A 200 -1.64 10.78 7.54
C ALA A 200 -2.72 10.18 6.62
N GLY A 201 -2.34 9.81 5.39
CA GLY A 201 -3.26 9.18 4.42
C GLY A 201 -3.82 7.87 4.92
N LEU A 202 -2.97 6.99 5.47
CA LEU A 202 -3.42 5.72 6.07
C LEU A 202 -4.39 5.95 7.23
N LEU A 203 -4.05 6.82 8.18
CA LEU A 203 -4.87 7.07 9.37
C LEU A 203 -6.21 7.72 9.02
N LEU A 204 -6.23 8.69 8.09
CA LEU A 204 -7.45 9.32 7.62
C LEU A 204 -8.38 8.31 6.94
N LYS A 205 -7.83 7.48 6.05
CA LYS A 205 -8.63 6.50 5.32
C LYS A 205 -9.18 5.41 6.24
N VAL A 206 -8.38 4.94 7.18
CA VAL A 206 -8.83 3.99 8.22
C VAL A 206 -9.96 4.60 9.04
N ARG A 207 -9.85 5.86 9.46
CA ARG A 207 -10.89 6.53 10.24
C ARG A 207 -12.16 6.75 9.42
N GLU A 208 -12.04 7.23 8.17
CA GLU A 208 -13.16 7.37 7.23
C GLU A 208 -13.97 6.08 7.13
N VAL A 209 -13.29 4.96 6.92
CA VAL A 209 -13.94 3.66 6.79
C VAL A 209 -14.55 3.22 8.11
N LEU A 210 -13.86 3.39 9.24
CA LEU A 210 -14.39 3.02 10.55
C LEU A 210 -15.61 3.85 10.96
N ASP A 211 -15.68 5.11 10.56
CA ASP A 211 -16.76 6.04 10.92
C ASP A 211 -17.91 6.03 9.91
N SER A 212 -17.73 5.46 8.69
CA SER A 212 -18.80 5.36 7.71
C SER A 212 -20.00 4.62 8.31
N ALA A 213 -21.22 5.14 8.10
CA ALA A 213 -22.44 4.45 8.51
C ALA A 213 -22.56 3.12 7.74
N LYS A 214 -23.09 2.07 8.39
CA LYS A 214 -23.41 0.82 7.67
C LYS A 214 -24.36 1.17 6.52
N ASP A 215 -24.05 0.75 5.31
CA ASP A 215 -25.01 0.76 4.20
C ASP A 215 -26.24 0.00 4.66
N LYS A 216 -27.36 0.69 4.82
CA LYS A 216 -28.65 0.04 4.98
C LYS A 216 -28.89 -0.79 3.72
N PRO A 217 -29.29 -2.07 3.85
CA PRO A 217 -29.72 -2.82 2.67
C PRO A 217 -30.84 -2.04 1.99
N MET A 218 -30.68 -1.83 0.69
CA MET A 218 -31.64 -1.14 -0.16
C MET A 218 -33.01 -1.78 0.03
N GLY A 219 -33.92 -1.05 0.69
CA GLY A 219 -35.26 -1.51 1.02
C GLY A 219 -35.99 -1.93 -0.26
N SER A 220 -36.53 -3.11 -0.23
CA SER A 220 -37.51 -3.63 -1.20
C SER A 220 -38.58 -2.57 -1.44
N TYR A 221 -38.60 -1.99 -2.63
CA TYR A 221 -39.77 -1.28 -3.11
C TYR A 221 -40.91 -2.26 -3.21
N HIS A 222 -41.81 -2.24 -2.24
CA HIS A 222 -43.13 -2.84 -2.38
C HIS A 222 -43.86 -2.00 -3.45
N ASN A 223 -44.12 -2.68 -4.55
CA ASN A 223 -44.97 -2.19 -5.61
C ASN A 223 -46.41 -2.42 -5.11
N GLU A 224 -47.03 -1.42 -4.48
CA GLU A 224 -48.48 -1.42 -4.28
C GLU A 224 -49.11 -0.82 -5.54
N SER A 225 -49.52 -1.75 -6.40
CA SER A 225 -50.49 -1.44 -7.45
C SER A 225 -51.89 -1.45 -6.84
N ASN A 226 -52.55 -0.34 -6.96
CA ASN A 226 -54.01 -0.27 -6.96
C ASN A 226 -54.51 0.67 -8.05
#